data_33e92f25c83986a5ca5afb2dd28f8e46
#
_entry.id   33e92f25c83986a5ca5afb2dd28f8e46
#
_cell.length_a   1.000
_cell.length_b   1.000
_cell.length_c   1.000
_cell.angle_alpha   90.00
_cell.angle_beta   90.00
_cell.angle_gamma   90.00
#
_symmetry.space_group_name_H-M   'P 1'
#
loop_
_entity.id
_entity.type
_entity.pdbx_description
1 polymer ?
#
loop_
_entity_poly.entity_id
_entity_poly.type
_entity_poly.pdbx_seq_one_letter_code
_entity_poly.pdbx_strand_id
1 'polypeptide(L)'
;DELNNPTSAQKVELPADFDVEQFLKVAEANFAKMQKAWDTGNVTSLSDFTTDEVFRTVTHQLRERGAQDYQTEIVTLKSDFRGIVRDGEEYLAGVHFDGTLNVSGEAERVDETWILTKPVHGQGGWLLAGIHQESEA
;
A
#
# COMPACT_ATOMS: atom_id res chain seq x y z
N ASP A 1 4.87 -22.33 22.27
CA ASP A 1 4.95 -22.06 21.81
C ASP A 1 5.48 -21.84 20.94
N GLU A 2 6.05 -22.04 20.55
CA GLU A 2 6.46 -21.65 19.70
C GLU A 2 6.02 -21.63 18.72
N LEU A 3 5.51 -22.20 18.53
CA LEU A 3 5.02 -22.11 17.52
C LEU A 3 4.50 -21.17 17.27
N ASN A 4 4.07 -20.97 17.79
CA ASN A 4 3.63 -19.96 17.58
C ASN A 4 4.42 -19.15 17.54
N ASN A 5 5.15 -19.66 17.42
CA ASN A 5 5.92 -18.76 17.31
C ASN A 5 6.27 -18.49 15.97
N PRO A 6 5.35 -18.44 15.28
CA PRO A 6 5.51 -17.88 14.03
C PRO A 6 6.19 -16.63 14.23
N THR A 7 5.95 -16.10 15.34
CA THR A 7 6.54 -14.94 15.64
C THR A 7 7.98 -15.03 15.51
N SER A 8 8.59 -16.10 15.83
CA SER A 8 9.94 -16.14 15.75
C SER A 8 10.37 -16.10 14.35
N ALA A 9 9.64 -16.68 13.52
CA ALA A 9 9.97 -16.64 12.15
C ALA A 9 9.92 -15.26 11.65
N GLN A 10 9.05 -14.48 12.22
CA GLN A 10 8.94 -13.23 11.72
C GLN A 10 9.93 -12.35 12.31
N LYS A 11 10.70 -12.73 13.18
CA LYS A 11 11.61 -11.86 13.67
C LYS A 11 12.79 -11.98 12.86
N VAL A 12 12.75 -12.17 11.64
CA VAL A 12 13.76 -12.05 10.80
C VAL A 12 14.35 -10.76 10.94
N GLU A 13 15.52 -10.52 10.81
CA GLU A 13 16.05 -9.30 11.03
C GLU A 13 15.65 -8.27 10.11
N LEU A 14 15.38 -7.13 10.53
CA LEU A 14 15.06 -6.01 9.68
C LEU A 14 16.32 -5.59 8.93
N PRO A 15 16.18 -4.99 7.78
CA PRO A 15 17.33 -4.43 7.10
C PRO A 15 18.05 -3.47 8.03
N ALA A 16 19.34 -3.40 7.95
CA ALA A 16 20.14 -2.68 8.90
C ALA A 16 19.70 -1.25 9.12
N ASP A 17 19.26 -0.58 8.09
CA ASP A 17 18.85 0.78 8.22
C ASP A 17 17.35 0.96 8.06
N PHE A 18 16.56 -0.06 8.36
CA PHE A 18 15.12 0.05 8.16
C PHE A 18 14.50 0.93 9.22
N ASP A 19 13.73 1.87 8.79
CA ASP A 19 13.11 2.85 9.67
C ASP A 19 11.61 2.72 9.48
N VAL A 20 10.90 2.24 10.49
CA VAL A 20 9.47 2.02 10.40
C VAL A 20 8.72 3.32 10.16
N GLU A 21 9.11 4.42 10.82
CA GLU A 21 8.41 5.65 10.62
C GLU A 21 8.58 6.17 9.20
N GLN A 22 9.75 6.04 8.65
CA GLN A 22 9.99 6.48 7.28
C GLN A 22 9.19 5.61 6.31
N PHE A 23 9.13 4.30 6.56
CA PHE A 23 8.38 3.39 5.73
C PHE A 23 6.89 3.79 5.75
N LEU A 24 6.34 4.09 6.92
CA LEU A 24 4.95 4.46 7.02
C LEU A 24 4.67 5.78 6.30
N LYS A 25 5.60 6.72 6.35
CA LYS A 25 5.39 7.98 5.64
C LYS A 25 5.37 7.78 4.14
N VAL A 26 6.22 6.90 3.64
CA VAL A 26 6.24 6.59 2.21
C VAL A 26 4.92 5.91 1.83
N ALA A 27 4.46 4.98 2.66
CA ALA A 27 3.21 4.27 2.37
C ALA A 27 2.03 5.24 2.37
N GLU A 28 1.99 6.18 3.32
CA GLU A 28 0.90 7.14 3.37
C GLU A 28 0.93 8.08 2.17
N ALA A 29 2.11 8.48 1.75
CA ALA A 29 2.23 9.34 0.57
C ALA A 29 1.75 8.60 -0.67
N ASN A 30 2.06 7.30 -0.76
CA ASN A 30 1.62 6.52 -1.91
C ASN A 30 0.11 6.28 -1.86
N PHE A 31 -0.45 6.15 -0.65
CA PHE A 31 -1.90 6.03 -0.51
C PHE A 31 -2.56 7.28 -1.10
N ALA A 32 -2.05 8.46 -0.77
CA ALA A 32 -2.61 9.70 -1.29
C ALA A 32 -2.48 9.79 -2.81
N LYS A 33 -1.34 9.34 -3.35
CA LYS A 33 -1.15 9.35 -4.80
C LYS A 33 -2.11 8.41 -5.50
N MET A 34 -2.42 7.27 -4.86
CA MET A 34 -3.36 6.33 -5.44
C MET A 34 -4.75 6.95 -5.49
N GLN A 35 -5.17 7.67 -4.44
CA GLN A 35 -6.47 8.31 -4.45
C GLN A 35 -6.54 9.38 -5.55
N LYS A 36 -5.44 10.09 -5.78
CA LYS A 36 -5.44 11.08 -6.82
C LYS A 36 -5.53 10.46 -8.19
N ALA A 37 -4.90 9.32 -8.41
CA ALA A 37 -4.99 8.64 -9.68
C ALA A 37 -6.42 8.17 -9.92
N TRP A 38 -7.12 7.69 -8.87
CA TRP A 38 -8.49 7.30 -9.02
C TRP A 38 -9.36 8.52 -9.35
N ASP A 39 -9.06 9.66 -8.75
CA ASP A 39 -9.87 10.85 -8.97
C ASP A 39 -9.75 11.36 -10.40
N THR A 40 -8.55 11.37 -10.92
CA THR A 40 -8.32 12.01 -12.22
C THR A 40 -8.27 11.02 -13.37
N GLY A 41 -8.11 9.74 -13.07
CA GLY A 41 -7.90 8.74 -14.12
C GLY A 41 -6.50 8.76 -14.69
N ASN A 42 -5.60 9.55 -14.09
CA ASN A 42 -4.27 9.68 -14.61
C ASN A 42 -3.38 8.65 -13.94
N VAL A 43 -2.98 7.62 -14.65
CA VAL A 43 -2.20 6.54 -14.09
C VAL A 43 -0.72 6.68 -14.31
N THR A 44 -0.29 7.77 -14.91
CA THR A 44 1.12 7.92 -15.26
C THR A 44 2.02 7.78 -14.04
N SER A 45 1.66 8.39 -12.93
CA SER A 45 2.52 8.37 -11.77
C SER A 45 2.45 7.05 -11.00
N LEU A 46 1.48 6.19 -11.29
CA LEU A 46 1.36 4.97 -10.54
C LEU A 46 2.53 4.03 -10.79
N SER A 47 3.09 4.07 -11.99
CA SER A 47 4.18 3.17 -12.31
C SER A 47 5.40 3.43 -11.46
N ASP A 48 5.51 4.60 -10.84
CA ASP A 48 6.66 4.93 -10.03
C ASP A 48 6.64 4.18 -8.70
N PHE A 49 5.48 3.76 -8.24
CA PHE A 49 5.41 3.12 -6.93
C PHE A 49 4.56 1.85 -6.91
N THR A 50 4.32 1.22 -8.07
CA THR A 50 3.55 -0.01 -8.13
C THR A 50 4.31 -1.05 -8.93
N THR A 51 4.07 -2.32 -8.62
CA THR A 51 4.61 -3.39 -9.45
C THR A 51 3.80 -3.41 -10.76
N ASP A 52 4.31 -4.08 -11.76
CA ASP A 52 3.62 -4.17 -13.04
C ASP A 52 2.25 -4.79 -12.87
N GLU A 53 2.14 -5.77 -12.00
CA GLU A 53 0.87 -6.42 -11.79
C GLU A 53 -0.15 -5.48 -11.19
N VAL A 54 0.22 -4.73 -10.16
CA VAL A 54 -0.70 -3.78 -9.55
C VAL A 54 -1.05 -2.68 -10.57
N PHE A 55 -0.07 -2.22 -11.31
CA PHE A 55 -0.31 -1.17 -12.31
C PHE A 55 -1.36 -1.63 -13.32
N ARG A 56 -1.24 -2.87 -13.80
CA ARG A 56 -2.20 -3.39 -14.77
C ARG A 56 -3.59 -3.53 -14.15
N THR A 57 -3.67 -3.99 -12.91
CA THR A 57 -4.93 -4.16 -12.24
C THR A 57 -5.65 -2.83 -12.06
N VAL A 58 -4.93 -1.82 -11.57
CA VAL A 58 -5.54 -0.52 -11.32
C VAL A 58 -5.95 0.14 -12.65
N THR A 59 -5.09 0.01 -13.66
CA THR A 59 -5.40 0.59 -14.95
C THR A 59 -6.66 -0.06 -15.54
N HIS A 60 -6.80 -1.38 -15.38
CA HIS A 60 -7.95 -2.08 -15.87
C HIS A 60 -9.20 -1.61 -15.13
N GLN A 61 -9.13 -1.46 -13.80
CA GLN A 61 -10.26 -1.02 -13.03
C GLN A 61 -10.68 0.40 -13.40
N LEU A 62 -9.71 1.27 -13.69
CA LEU A 62 -10.05 2.63 -14.10
C LEU A 62 -10.72 2.64 -15.46
N ARG A 63 -10.31 1.74 -16.35
CA ARG A 63 -10.96 1.68 -17.63
C ARG A 63 -12.38 1.16 -17.50
N GLU A 64 -12.60 0.19 -16.61
CA GLU A 64 -13.92 -0.34 -16.39
C GLU A 64 -14.83 0.72 -15.78
N ARG A 65 -14.31 1.58 -14.95
CA ARG A 65 -15.10 2.62 -14.34
C ARG A 65 -15.51 3.68 -15.34
N GLY A 66 -14.67 3.91 -16.32
CA GLY A 66 -14.95 4.91 -17.33
C GLY A 66 -14.52 6.30 -16.91
N ALA A 67 -14.82 7.28 -17.72
CA ALA A 67 -14.36 8.62 -17.50
C ALA A 67 -15.26 9.31 -16.51
N GLN A 68 -14.85 9.40 -15.29
CA GLN A 68 -15.58 10.12 -14.27
C GLN A 68 -14.61 10.88 -13.44
N ASP A 69 -15.01 12.03 -12.95
CA ASP A 69 -14.19 12.82 -12.09
C ASP A 69 -14.67 12.67 -10.68
N TYR A 70 -13.76 12.34 -9.79
CA TYR A 70 -14.06 12.30 -8.39
C TYR A 70 -13.15 13.25 -7.67
N GLN A 71 -13.49 13.62 -6.47
CA GLN A 71 -12.63 14.43 -5.63
C GLN A 71 -12.59 13.77 -4.29
N THR A 72 -11.44 13.22 -3.93
CA THR A 72 -11.25 12.51 -2.69
C THR A 72 -10.48 13.35 -1.71
N GLU A 73 -11.03 13.46 -0.49
CA GLU A 73 -10.33 14.11 0.58
C GLU A 73 -10.05 13.05 1.61
N ILE A 74 -8.83 12.97 2.12
CA ILE A 74 -8.49 12.04 3.18
C ILE A 74 -8.83 12.75 4.47
N VAL A 75 -9.89 12.31 5.12
CA VAL A 75 -10.35 12.98 6.34
C VAL A 75 -9.52 12.49 7.52
N THR A 76 -9.35 11.19 7.66
CA THR A 76 -8.44 10.63 8.66
C THR A 76 -7.75 9.44 8.04
N LEU A 77 -6.53 9.18 8.46
CA LEU A 77 -5.80 8.01 7.99
C LEU A 77 -4.82 7.61 9.06
N LYS A 78 -4.92 6.35 9.51
CA LYS A 78 -4.02 5.84 10.47
C LYS A 78 -3.32 4.67 9.83
N SER A 79 -2.02 4.57 9.99
CA SER A 79 -1.26 3.49 9.40
C SER A 79 -0.56 2.70 10.48
N ASP A 80 -0.57 1.38 10.37
CA ASP A 80 0.09 0.51 11.32
C ASP A 80 0.99 -0.44 10.59
N PHE A 81 2.24 -0.54 11.03
CA PHE A 81 3.21 -1.42 10.41
C PHE A 81 2.87 -2.86 10.77
N ARG A 82 2.82 -3.72 9.77
CA ARG A 82 2.42 -5.11 9.98
C ARG A 82 3.56 -6.09 9.82
N GLY A 83 4.78 -5.64 9.71
CA GLY A 83 5.92 -6.52 9.67
C GLY A 83 6.61 -6.54 8.33
N ILE A 84 7.77 -7.20 8.30
CA ILE A 84 8.55 -7.27 7.09
C ILE A 84 9.17 -8.66 7.05
N VAL A 85 9.21 -9.29 5.91
CA VAL A 85 9.87 -10.57 5.73
C VAL A 85 10.72 -10.52 4.47
N ARG A 86 11.66 -11.40 4.38
CA ARG A 86 12.47 -11.52 3.17
C ARG A 86 11.94 -12.70 2.37
N ASP A 87 11.72 -12.48 1.09
CA ASP A 87 11.24 -13.51 0.21
C ASP A 87 12.20 -13.56 -0.97
N GLY A 88 13.18 -14.42 -0.92
CA GLY A 88 14.17 -14.51 -1.97
C GLY A 88 15.00 -13.26 -2.03
N GLU A 89 14.98 -12.58 -3.16
CA GLU A 89 15.75 -11.38 -3.33
C GLU A 89 14.96 -10.10 -3.06
N GLU A 90 13.81 -10.24 -2.41
CA GLU A 90 13.01 -9.09 -2.12
C GLU A 90 12.55 -9.07 -0.68
N TYR A 91 12.29 -7.89 -0.16
CA TYR A 91 11.60 -7.74 1.12
C TYR A 91 10.13 -7.52 0.81
N LEU A 92 9.28 -8.04 1.69
CA LEU A 92 7.85 -7.74 1.64
C LEU A 92 7.48 -7.14 2.98
N ALA A 93 6.83 -6.00 2.96
CA ALA A 93 6.44 -5.31 4.18
C ALA A 93 4.98 -4.92 4.11
N GLY A 94 4.29 -5.02 5.22
CA GLY A 94 2.86 -4.73 5.25
C GLY A 94 2.54 -3.51 6.07
N VAL A 95 1.50 -2.80 5.67
CA VAL A 95 0.97 -1.67 6.40
C VAL A 95 -0.54 -1.74 6.34
N HIS A 96 -1.19 -1.54 7.47
CA HIS A 96 -2.64 -1.52 7.52
C HIS A 96 -3.11 -0.08 7.59
N PHE A 97 -4.03 0.29 6.74
CA PHE A 97 -4.61 1.62 6.75
C PHE A 97 -6.05 1.57 7.25
N ASP A 98 -6.37 2.48 8.16
CA ASP A 98 -7.70 2.59 8.72
C ASP A 98 -8.06 4.06 8.72
N GLY A 99 -9.15 4.42 8.16
CA GLY A 99 -9.50 5.84 8.13
C GLY A 99 -10.80 6.10 7.42
N THR A 100 -10.98 7.36 7.08
CA THR A 100 -12.19 7.82 6.42
C THR A 100 -11.80 8.75 5.28
N LEU A 101 -12.44 8.56 4.16
CA LEU A 101 -12.30 9.45 3.02
C LEU A 101 -13.63 10.13 2.78
N ASN A 102 -13.58 11.25 2.10
CA ASN A 102 -14.78 11.86 1.58
C ASN A 102 -14.60 11.86 0.08
N VAL A 103 -15.42 11.12 -0.63
CA VAL A 103 -15.30 10.99 -2.08
C VAL A 103 -16.47 11.69 -2.71
N SER A 104 -16.22 12.88 -3.23
CA SER A 104 -17.25 13.68 -3.90
C SER A 104 -18.47 13.87 -3.01
N GLY A 105 -18.22 14.12 -1.74
CA GLY A 105 -19.28 14.40 -0.79
C GLY A 105 -19.78 13.20 -0.01
N GLU A 106 -19.28 12.00 -0.31
CA GLU A 106 -19.74 10.83 0.40
C GLU A 106 -18.64 10.22 1.25
N ALA A 107 -18.96 9.88 2.47
CA ALA A 107 -17.97 9.28 3.37
C ALA A 107 -17.72 7.83 3.00
N GLU A 108 -16.46 7.44 2.97
CA GLU A 108 -16.09 6.06 2.72
C GLU A 108 -15.10 5.60 3.75
N ARG A 109 -15.26 4.38 4.24
CA ARG A 109 -14.35 3.85 5.21
C ARG A 109 -13.18 3.16 4.54
N VAL A 110 -11.99 3.36 5.09
CA VAL A 110 -10.80 2.66 4.60
C VAL A 110 -10.42 1.63 5.64
N ASP A 111 -10.28 0.39 5.23
CA ASP A 111 -9.81 -0.66 6.12
C ASP A 111 -9.12 -1.66 5.21
N GLU A 112 -7.83 -1.43 4.94
CA GLU A 112 -7.14 -2.27 3.98
C GLU A 112 -5.68 -2.43 4.34
N THR A 113 -5.09 -3.52 3.92
CA THR A 113 -3.68 -3.79 4.14
C THR A 113 -2.97 -3.75 2.82
N TRP A 114 -1.88 -3.02 2.77
CA TRP A 114 -1.05 -2.90 1.59
C TRP A 114 0.21 -3.71 1.82
N ILE A 115 0.64 -4.42 0.78
CA ILE A 115 1.91 -5.13 0.80
C ILE A 115 2.84 -4.41 -0.17
N LEU A 116 4.01 -4.03 0.32
CA LEU A 116 4.99 -3.35 -0.51
C LEU A 116 6.22 -4.23 -0.63
N THR A 117 6.93 -4.10 -1.73
CA THR A 117 8.11 -4.91 -1.98
C THR A 117 9.29 -4.01 -2.35
N LYS A 118 10.49 -4.49 -2.04
CA LYS A 118 11.70 -3.74 -2.34
C LYS A 118 12.81 -4.74 -2.51
N PRO A 119 13.73 -4.55 -3.47
CA PRO A 119 14.83 -5.48 -3.64
C PRO A 119 15.73 -5.48 -2.41
N VAL A 120 16.26 -6.64 -2.06
CA VAL A 120 17.21 -6.74 -0.96
C VAL A 120 18.50 -6.02 -1.32
N HIS A 121 18.92 -6.17 -2.57
CA HIS A 121 20.16 -5.56 -3.02
C HIS A 121 19.85 -4.53 -4.11
N GLY A 122 20.68 -3.56 -4.22
CA GLY A 122 20.54 -2.55 -5.27
C GLY A 122 19.75 -1.39 -4.81
N GLN A 123 19.32 -0.55 -5.78
CA GLN A 123 18.68 0.64 -5.41
C GLN A 123 17.29 0.59 -5.79
N GLY A 124 16.41 0.59 -5.25
CA GLY A 124 14.99 0.62 -5.60
C GLY A 124 14.21 1.00 -4.40
N GLY A 125 13.12 1.67 -4.56
CA GLY A 125 12.25 2.03 -3.47
C GLY A 125 11.20 0.99 -3.26
N TRP A 126 10.33 1.25 -2.32
CA TRP A 126 9.21 0.37 -2.04
C TRP A 126 8.14 0.51 -3.12
N LEU A 127 7.67 -0.61 -3.64
CA LEU A 127 6.61 -0.62 -4.65
C LEU A 127 5.40 -1.35 -4.09
N LEU A 128 4.22 -0.85 -4.39
CA LEU A 128 2.99 -1.49 -3.97
C LEU A 128 2.80 -2.78 -4.76
N ALA A 129 2.71 -3.89 -4.05
CA ALA A 129 2.60 -5.20 -4.67
C ALA A 129 1.25 -5.86 -4.42
N GLY A 130 0.46 -5.38 -3.50
CA GLY A 130 -0.87 -5.97 -3.28
C GLY A 130 -1.69 -5.11 -2.34
N ILE A 131 -2.99 -5.20 -2.48
CA ILE A 131 -3.95 -4.51 -1.63
C ILE A 131 -4.99 -5.52 -1.23
N HIS A 132 -5.26 -5.62 0.07
CA HIS A 132 -6.27 -6.52 0.57
C HIS A 132 -7.28 -5.74 1.37
N GLN A 133 -8.53 -5.81 1.01
CA GLN A 133 -9.59 -5.16 1.75
C GLN A 133 -9.88 -6.00 2.97
N GLU A 134 -9.89 -5.37 4.13
CA GLU A 134 -10.08 -6.12 5.36
C GLU A 134 -11.49 -6.02 5.89
N SER A 135 -12.19 -5.02 5.52
CA SER A 135 -13.51 -4.84 6.06
C SER A 135 -14.45 -5.80 5.47
N GLU A 136 -15.32 -6.35 6.23
CA GLU A 136 -16.21 -7.17 5.74
C GLU A 136 -17.41 -6.66 5.68
N ALA A 137 -17.90 -6.19 5.25
CA ALA A 137 -19.18 -5.56 5.21
C ALA A 137 -20.20 -6.29 5.75
#